data_5f894e780ba139c9111da7dff5db3333
#
_entry.id   5f894e780ba139c9111da7dff5db3333
#
_cell.length_a   1.000
_cell.length_b   1.000
_cell.length_c   1.000
_cell.angle_alpha   90.00
_cell.angle_beta   90.00
_cell.angle_gamma   90.00
#
_symmetry.space_group_name_H-M   'P 1'
#
loop_
_entity.id
_entity.type
_entity.pdbx_description
1 polymer ?
#
loop_
_entity_poly.entity_id
_entity_poly.type
_entity_poly.pdbx_seq_one_letter_code
_entity_poly.pdbx_strand_id
1 'polypeptide(L)'
;CDVLFCGNMHYPPNIDAALYLAKEVMPLVWKVRPDTTLMLAGANPVSAVRNLQSDRVAVTGWVEDITDCYAKAKLFVAPMQIGTGLQNKLLEAMAMKLPCITSTLANNALCANEQTQVAIAHTPQEYADKILQLLTDSDKAATLARNGYDYVLAKYTWDTYTAELEQILNSVRIKN
;
A
#
# COMPACT_ATOMS: atom_id res chain seq x y z
N CYS A 1 -12.98 -6.18 2.69
CA CYS A 1 -12.64 -5.20 3.73
C CYS A 1 -12.55 -3.80 3.15
N ASP A 2 -12.61 -2.77 4.00
CA ASP A 2 -12.48 -1.39 3.51
C ASP A 2 -11.03 -1.00 3.33
N VAL A 3 -10.18 -1.30 4.31
CA VAL A 3 -8.75 -0.94 4.34
C VAL A 3 -7.91 -2.20 4.44
N LEU A 4 -6.90 -2.32 3.58
CA LEU A 4 -5.90 -3.39 3.60
C LEU A 4 -4.51 -2.82 3.84
N PHE A 5 -3.74 -3.47 4.70
CA PHE A 5 -2.29 -3.42 4.74
C PHE A 5 -1.73 -4.84 4.72
N CYS A 6 -0.67 -5.09 3.95
CA CYS A 6 -0.06 -6.42 3.90
C CYS A 6 1.46 -6.39 4.01
N GLY A 7 2.03 -7.54 4.41
CA GLY A 7 3.46 -7.77 4.49
C GLY A 7 3.82 -8.90 5.45
N ASN A 8 5.10 -9.25 5.48
CA ASN A 8 5.60 -10.16 6.53
C ASN A 8 5.55 -9.43 7.88
N MET A 9 4.66 -9.89 8.77
CA MET A 9 4.38 -9.26 10.07
C MET A 9 5.39 -9.63 11.16
N HIS A 10 6.54 -10.18 10.78
CA HIS A 10 7.74 -10.33 11.59
C HIS A 10 8.82 -9.27 11.25
N TYR A 11 8.69 -8.61 10.11
CA TYR A 11 9.63 -7.58 9.67
C TYR A 11 9.30 -6.24 10.36
N PRO A 12 10.25 -5.62 11.11
CA PRO A 12 9.98 -4.46 11.96
C PRO A 12 9.27 -3.30 11.28
N PRO A 13 9.61 -2.86 10.05
CA PRO A 13 8.87 -1.82 9.36
C PRO A 13 7.39 -2.14 9.12
N ASN A 14 7.04 -3.40 8.88
CA ASN A 14 5.65 -3.81 8.69
C ASN A 14 4.89 -3.89 10.02
N ILE A 15 5.58 -4.31 11.09
CA ILE A 15 5.00 -4.29 12.45
C ILE A 15 4.65 -2.87 12.84
N ASP A 16 5.60 -1.94 12.66
CA ASP A 16 5.43 -0.52 12.97
C ASP A 16 4.25 0.08 12.19
N ALA A 17 4.21 -0.13 10.87
CA ALA A 17 3.13 0.34 10.01
C ALA A 17 1.76 -0.24 10.40
N ALA A 18 1.68 -1.53 10.74
CA ALA A 18 0.44 -2.17 11.17
C ALA A 18 -0.06 -1.60 12.51
N LEU A 19 0.84 -1.42 13.48
CA LEU A 19 0.52 -0.82 14.77
C LEU A 19 0.08 0.63 14.62
N TYR A 20 0.81 1.43 13.86
CA TYR A 20 0.46 2.82 13.57
C TYR A 20 -0.91 2.93 12.89
N LEU A 21 -1.16 2.11 11.86
CA LEU A 21 -2.46 2.11 11.17
C LEU A 21 -3.60 1.76 12.13
N ALA A 22 -3.46 0.68 12.89
CA ALA A 22 -4.54 0.19 13.75
C ALA A 22 -4.78 1.04 15.01
N LYS A 23 -3.71 1.62 15.60
CA LYS A 23 -3.81 2.32 16.90
C LYS A 23 -3.91 3.82 16.78
N GLU A 24 -3.32 4.43 15.73
CA GLU A 24 -3.28 5.88 15.59
C GLU A 24 -4.25 6.38 14.50
N VAL A 25 -4.32 5.68 13.36
CA VAL A 25 -5.13 6.12 12.22
C VAL A 25 -6.57 5.64 12.32
N MET A 26 -6.79 4.32 12.44
CA MET A 26 -8.14 3.75 12.41
C MET A 26 -9.08 4.27 13.50
N PRO A 27 -8.64 4.59 14.73
CA PRO A 27 -9.52 5.22 15.71
C PRO A 27 -10.10 6.56 15.25
N LEU A 28 -9.36 7.33 14.43
CA LEU A 28 -9.87 8.60 13.86
C LEU A 28 -10.90 8.31 12.76
N VAL A 29 -10.66 7.31 11.92
CA VAL A 29 -11.65 6.85 10.92
C VAL A 29 -12.93 6.37 11.59
N TRP A 30 -12.84 5.56 12.63
CA TRP A 30 -14.00 5.01 13.35
C TRP A 30 -14.85 6.04 14.07
N LYS A 31 -14.31 7.20 14.43
CA LYS A 31 -15.11 8.33 14.97
C LYS A 31 -16.14 8.85 13.96
N VAL A 32 -15.82 8.78 12.66
CA VAL A 32 -16.66 9.29 11.58
C VAL A 32 -17.44 8.14 10.90
N ARG A 33 -16.80 6.99 10.72
CA ARG A 33 -17.36 5.82 10.05
C ARG A 33 -17.08 4.56 10.88
N PRO A 34 -17.92 4.27 11.89
CA PRO A 34 -17.66 3.22 12.89
C PRO A 34 -17.52 1.81 12.35
N ASP A 35 -18.17 1.51 11.21
CA ASP A 35 -18.21 0.17 10.62
C ASP A 35 -17.06 -0.12 9.65
N THR A 36 -16.11 0.82 9.49
CA THR A 36 -14.95 0.64 8.62
C THR A 36 -14.09 -0.52 9.12
N THR A 37 -13.77 -1.45 8.23
CA THR A 37 -12.98 -2.64 8.54
C THR A 37 -11.53 -2.49 8.08
N LEU A 38 -10.60 -3.04 8.87
CA LEU A 38 -9.18 -3.13 8.57
C LEU A 38 -8.76 -4.60 8.43
N MET A 39 -8.03 -4.94 7.39
CA MET A 39 -7.33 -6.22 7.25
C MET A 39 -5.82 -6.02 7.29
N LEU A 40 -5.15 -6.72 8.19
CA LEU A 40 -3.70 -6.85 8.29
C LEU A 40 -3.32 -8.24 7.79
N ALA A 41 -2.89 -8.32 6.52
CA ALA A 41 -2.66 -9.60 5.86
C ALA A 41 -1.16 -9.93 5.75
N GLY A 42 -0.82 -11.20 5.98
CA GLY A 42 0.51 -11.72 5.72
C GLY A 42 1.12 -12.55 6.84
N ALA A 43 2.23 -13.19 6.50
CA ALA A 43 2.85 -14.22 7.32
C ALA A 43 3.45 -13.70 8.63
N ASN A 44 3.57 -14.62 9.58
CA ASN A 44 4.35 -14.50 10.83
C ASN A 44 3.98 -13.29 11.71
N PRO A 45 2.69 -13.01 12.00
CA PRO A 45 2.33 -11.91 12.87
C PRO A 45 2.90 -12.15 14.29
N VAL A 46 3.66 -11.15 14.76
CA VAL A 46 4.11 -11.11 16.17
C VAL A 46 2.93 -10.88 17.10
N SER A 47 3.09 -11.16 18.40
CA SER A 47 2.01 -11.02 19.38
C SER A 47 1.40 -9.60 19.38
N ALA A 48 2.23 -8.58 19.21
CA ALA A 48 1.75 -7.18 19.15
C ALA A 48 0.77 -6.93 18.00
N VAL A 49 0.97 -7.58 16.83
CA VAL A 49 0.06 -7.50 15.68
C VAL A 49 -1.14 -8.40 15.88
N ARG A 50 -0.94 -9.66 16.36
CA ARG A 50 -2.06 -10.58 16.65
C ARG A 50 -3.08 -9.99 17.63
N ASN A 51 -2.61 -9.28 18.64
CA ASN A 51 -3.46 -8.65 19.65
C ASN A 51 -4.28 -7.46 19.13
N LEU A 52 -4.10 -7.05 17.87
CA LEU A 52 -4.96 -6.06 17.20
C LEU A 52 -6.29 -6.66 16.71
N GLN A 53 -6.39 -7.99 16.64
CA GLN A 53 -7.60 -8.70 16.20
C GLN A 53 -8.82 -8.24 16.99
N SER A 54 -9.90 -7.88 16.29
CA SER A 54 -11.17 -7.44 16.85
C SER A 54 -12.29 -7.61 15.83
N ASP A 55 -13.51 -7.22 16.15
CA ASP A 55 -14.65 -7.27 15.21
C ASP A 55 -14.42 -6.39 13.96
N ARG A 56 -13.56 -5.36 14.06
CA ARG A 56 -13.24 -4.43 12.97
C ARG A 56 -11.84 -4.62 12.37
N VAL A 57 -11.00 -5.40 13.00
CA VAL A 57 -9.62 -5.66 12.56
C VAL A 57 -9.41 -7.14 12.38
N ALA A 58 -9.18 -7.58 11.15
CA ALA A 58 -8.78 -8.94 10.84
C ALA A 58 -7.26 -9.06 10.70
N VAL A 59 -6.65 -10.05 11.38
CA VAL A 59 -5.23 -10.40 11.23
C VAL A 59 -5.17 -11.81 10.63
N THR A 60 -4.79 -11.92 9.34
CA THR A 60 -4.93 -13.20 8.63
C THR A 60 -3.86 -14.24 8.98
N GLY A 61 -2.66 -13.80 9.36
CA GLY A 61 -1.51 -14.68 9.32
C GLY A 61 -1.10 -15.01 7.87
N TRP A 62 -0.47 -16.15 7.68
CA TRP A 62 -0.11 -16.63 6.34
C TRP A 62 -1.37 -16.93 5.52
N VAL A 63 -1.35 -16.55 4.25
CA VAL A 63 -2.40 -16.83 3.25
C VAL A 63 -1.77 -17.51 2.05
N GLU A 64 -2.50 -18.39 1.39
CA GLU A 64 -2.00 -19.13 0.22
C GLU A 64 -1.78 -18.18 -0.96
N ASP A 65 -2.75 -17.29 -1.22
CA ASP A 65 -2.66 -16.26 -2.24
C ASP A 65 -3.00 -14.88 -1.65
N ILE A 66 -2.03 -14.00 -1.64
CA ILE A 66 -2.21 -12.62 -1.15
C ILE A 66 -3.10 -11.80 -2.08
N THR A 67 -3.22 -12.17 -3.36
CA THR A 67 -4.07 -11.47 -4.32
C THR A 67 -5.54 -11.50 -3.91
N ASP A 68 -5.99 -12.55 -3.22
CA ASP A 68 -7.31 -12.64 -2.63
C ASP A 68 -7.60 -11.56 -1.59
N CYS A 69 -6.55 -11.14 -0.85
CA CYS A 69 -6.69 -10.06 0.12
C CYS A 69 -6.84 -8.71 -0.60
N TYR A 70 -6.03 -8.47 -1.63
CA TYR A 70 -6.15 -7.28 -2.46
C TYR A 70 -7.52 -7.20 -3.15
N ALA A 71 -8.00 -8.30 -3.73
CA ALA A 71 -9.29 -8.35 -4.43
C ALA A 71 -10.50 -8.05 -3.51
N LYS A 72 -10.37 -8.31 -2.22
CA LYS A 72 -11.43 -8.07 -1.21
C LYS A 72 -11.37 -6.67 -0.59
N ALA A 73 -10.36 -5.88 -0.92
CA ALA A 73 -10.14 -4.56 -0.32
C ALA A 73 -10.71 -3.43 -1.19
N LYS A 74 -11.10 -2.33 -0.55
CA LYS A 74 -11.47 -1.08 -1.23
C LYS A 74 -10.30 -0.11 -1.35
N LEU A 75 -9.43 -0.07 -0.33
CA LEU A 75 -8.25 0.79 -0.26
C LEU A 75 -7.04 -0.01 0.22
N PHE A 76 -5.87 0.36 -0.28
CA PHE A 76 -4.60 -0.10 0.26
C PHE A 76 -3.89 1.04 0.99
N VAL A 77 -3.49 0.82 2.25
CA VAL A 77 -2.85 1.85 3.07
C VAL A 77 -1.55 1.32 3.64
N ALA A 78 -0.42 1.94 3.25
CA ALA A 78 0.92 1.55 3.69
C ALA A 78 1.62 2.73 4.38
N PRO A 79 1.34 2.99 5.68
CA PRO A 79 1.87 4.13 6.41
C PRO A 79 3.29 3.84 6.93
N MET A 80 4.23 3.63 6.01
CA MET A 80 5.60 3.26 6.34
C MET A 80 6.32 4.43 7.01
N GLN A 81 6.76 4.24 8.27
CA GLN A 81 7.54 5.21 9.05
C GLN A 81 9.03 4.93 8.99
N ILE A 82 9.39 3.68 8.78
CA ILE A 82 10.76 3.18 8.67
C ILE A 82 10.90 2.23 7.49
N GLY A 83 12.12 2.07 7.02
CA GLY A 83 12.46 1.24 5.87
C GLY A 83 12.80 2.07 4.64
N THR A 84 13.68 1.53 3.81
CA THR A 84 14.15 2.13 2.57
C THR A 84 13.87 1.19 1.40
N GLY A 85 13.87 1.75 0.19
CA GLY A 85 13.69 1.00 -1.03
C GLY A 85 12.24 0.82 -1.46
N LEU A 86 12.10 0.22 -2.62
CA LEU A 86 10.82 0.01 -3.28
C LEU A 86 9.93 -0.95 -2.48
N GLN A 87 8.69 -0.54 -2.26
CA GLN A 87 7.70 -1.33 -1.53
C GLN A 87 6.87 -2.15 -2.52
N ASN A 88 7.23 -3.43 -2.74
CA ASN A 88 6.52 -4.30 -3.68
C ASN A 88 5.01 -4.37 -3.40
N LYS A 89 4.61 -4.32 -2.14
CA LYS A 89 3.20 -4.29 -1.74
C LYS A 89 2.41 -3.11 -2.34
N LEU A 90 3.07 -1.97 -2.58
CA LEU A 90 2.44 -0.83 -3.27
C LEU A 90 2.29 -1.11 -4.76
N LEU A 91 3.31 -1.71 -5.41
CA LEU A 91 3.23 -2.12 -6.80
C LEU A 91 2.13 -3.15 -7.01
N GLU A 92 2.04 -4.15 -6.12
CA GLU A 92 1.01 -5.19 -6.14
C GLU A 92 -0.39 -4.58 -5.98
N ALA A 93 -0.59 -3.70 -4.99
CA ALA A 93 -1.87 -3.02 -4.76
C ALA A 93 -2.30 -2.17 -5.97
N MET A 94 -1.36 -1.40 -6.56
CA MET A 94 -1.60 -0.61 -7.75
C MET A 94 -1.92 -1.50 -8.97
N ALA A 95 -1.19 -2.61 -9.15
CA ALA A 95 -1.46 -3.60 -10.20
C ALA A 95 -2.84 -4.26 -10.03
N MET A 96 -3.33 -4.39 -8.80
CA MET A 96 -4.68 -4.87 -8.47
C MET A 96 -5.74 -3.77 -8.54
N LYS A 97 -5.40 -2.59 -9.07
CA LYS A 97 -6.30 -1.42 -9.20
C LYS A 97 -6.89 -0.97 -7.87
N LEU A 98 -6.12 -1.03 -6.80
CA LEU A 98 -6.51 -0.43 -5.53
C LEU A 98 -6.03 1.01 -5.44
N PRO A 99 -6.87 1.95 -4.99
CA PRO A 99 -6.39 3.28 -4.63
C PRO A 99 -5.48 3.17 -3.42
N CYS A 100 -4.25 3.71 -3.54
CA CYS A 100 -3.20 3.57 -2.55
C CYS A 100 -2.98 4.86 -1.77
N ILE A 101 -2.86 4.73 -0.43
CA ILE A 101 -2.43 5.80 0.47
C ILE A 101 -1.12 5.36 1.12
N THR A 102 -0.09 6.21 1.10
CA THR A 102 1.20 5.86 1.68
C THR A 102 1.93 7.09 2.25
N SER A 103 3.15 6.90 2.76
CA SER A 103 4.03 7.97 3.22
C SER A 103 4.94 8.47 2.11
N THR A 104 5.49 9.68 2.26
CA THR A 104 6.57 10.18 1.40
C THR A 104 7.76 9.23 1.40
N LEU A 105 8.10 8.64 2.56
CA LEU A 105 9.20 7.68 2.67
C LEU A 105 9.05 6.50 1.70
N ALA A 106 7.87 5.89 1.64
CA ALA A 106 7.61 4.78 0.72
C ALA A 106 7.51 5.25 -0.74
N ASN A 107 7.00 6.46 -0.98
CA ASN A 107 6.90 7.03 -2.33
C ASN A 107 8.26 7.47 -2.90
N ASN A 108 9.26 7.77 -2.08
CA ASN A 108 10.59 8.19 -2.57
C ASN A 108 11.22 7.17 -3.53
N ALA A 109 11.05 5.88 -3.28
CA ALA A 109 11.54 4.82 -4.18
C ALA A 109 10.54 4.48 -5.30
N LEU A 110 9.24 4.64 -5.05
CA LEU A 110 8.19 4.42 -6.03
C LEU A 110 8.17 5.53 -7.09
N CYS A 111 8.42 6.79 -6.69
CA CYS A 111 8.39 7.98 -7.54
C CYS A 111 7.06 8.17 -8.29
N ALA A 112 5.95 7.77 -7.68
CA ALA A 112 4.61 8.02 -8.22
C ALA A 112 4.18 9.48 -7.98
N ASN A 113 3.34 10.02 -8.87
CA ASN A 113 2.79 11.36 -8.70
C ASN A 113 1.81 11.38 -7.52
N GLU A 114 2.10 12.24 -6.53
CA GLU A 114 1.41 12.32 -5.25
C GLU A 114 -0.05 12.78 -5.31
N GLN A 115 -0.46 13.38 -6.42
CA GLN A 115 -1.82 13.90 -6.58
C GLN A 115 -2.71 13.00 -7.44
N THR A 116 -2.09 12.25 -8.33
CA THR A 116 -2.84 11.54 -9.37
C THR A 116 -2.67 10.02 -9.35
N GLN A 117 -1.54 9.49 -8.86
CA GLN A 117 -1.21 8.07 -8.89
C GLN A 117 -1.20 7.41 -7.50
N VAL A 118 -0.89 8.19 -6.47
CA VAL A 118 -0.89 7.76 -5.07
C VAL A 118 -1.31 8.93 -4.18
N ALA A 119 -1.95 8.65 -3.06
CA ALA A 119 -2.24 9.67 -2.05
C ALA A 119 -1.16 9.62 -0.96
N ILE A 120 -0.54 10.76 -0.64
CA ILE A 120 0.47 10.86 0.40
C ILE A 120 -0.12 11.45 1.67
N ALA A 121 0.22 10.86 2.82
CA ALA A 121 -0.15 11.37 4.13
C ALA A 121 1.06 11.32 5.08
N HIS A 122 1.09 12.24 6.05
CA HIS A 122 2.21 12.42 6.98
C HIS A 122 1.79 12.21 8.44
N THR A 123 0.54 12.48 8.76
CA THR A 123 0.00 12.41 10.12
C THR A 123 -1.17 11.44 10.20
N PRO A 124 -1.49 10.89 11.40
CA PRO A 124 -2.66 10.03 11.56
C PRO A 124 -3.95 10.66 11.06
N GLN A 125 -4.10 11.98 11.27
CA GLN A 125 -5.28 12.71 10.81
C GLN A 125 -5.35 12.76 9.28
N GLU A 126 -4.24 13.06 8.59
CA GLU A 126 -4.20 13.08 7.13
C GLU A 126 -4.50 11.70 6.53
N TYR A 127 -3.98 10.62 7.13
CA TYR A 127 -4.35 9.25 6.72
C TYR A 127 -5.85 9.01 6.87
N ALA A 128 -6.41 9.36 8.03
CA ALA A 128 -7.84 9.17 8.29
C ALA A 128 -8.70 9.97 7.32
N ASP A 129 -8.36 11.24 7.05
CA ASP A 129 -9.09 12.11 6.13
C ASP A 129 -9.07 11.54 4.70
N LYS A 130 -7.92 11.04 4.22
CA LYS A 130 -7.80 10.42 2.91
C LYS A 130 -8.54 9.08 2.81
N ILE A 131 -8.50 8.26 3.86
CA ILE A 131 -9.28 7.02 3.93
C ILE A 131 -10.78 7.35 3.82
N LEU A 132 -11.27 8.25 4.64
CA LEU A 132 -12.68 8.67 4.64
C LEU A 132 -13.09 9.26 3.28
N GLN A 133 -12.24 10.12 2.70
CA GLN A 133 -12.48 10.71 1.39
C GLN A 133 -12.64 9.64 0.31
N LEU A 134 -11.67 8.71 0.19
CA LEU A 134 -11.68 7.68 -0.84
C LEU A 134 -12.77 6.61 -0.62
N LEU A 135 -13.19 6.37 0.61
CA LEU A 135 -14.33 5.49 0.91
C LEU A 135 -15.68 6.15 0.60
N THR A 136 -15.74 7.47 0.49
CA THR A 136 -16.97 8.23 0.23
C THR A 136 -17.09 8.64 -1.25
N ASP A 137 -15.96 9.03 -1.85
CA ASP A 137 -15.88 9.49 -3.25
C ASP A 137 -15.37 8.36 -4.15
N SER A 138 -16.29 7.57 -4.69
CA SER A 138 -15.99 6.44 -5.58
C SER A 138 -15.28 6.86 -6.86
N ASP A 139 -15.59 8.03 -7.42
CA ASP A 139 -15.01 8.51 -8.68
C ASP A 139 -13.55 8.91 -8.49
N LYS A 140 -13.26 9.57 -7.36
CA LYS A 140 -11.89 9.90 -6.99
C LYS A 140 -11.07 8.64 -6.70
N ALA A 141 -11.63 7.67 -5.97
CA ALA A 141 -11.00 6.39 -5.70
C ALA A 141 -10.70 5.63 -7.00
N ALA A 142 -11.66 5.52 -7.90
CA ALA A 142 -11.50 4.85 -9.19
C ALA A 142 -10.46 5.54 -10.08
N THR A 143 -10.43 6.88 -10.07
CA THR A 143 -9.44 7.65 -10.84
C THR A 143 -8.03 7.43 -10.30
N LEU A 144 -7.84 7.50 -8.98
CA LEU A 144 -6.55 7.23 -8.34
C LEU A 144 -6.06 5.80 -8.62
N ALA A 145 -6.95 4.83 -8.51
CA ALA A 145 -6.67 3.42 -8.77
C ALA A 145 -6.24 3.16 -10.22
N ARG A 146 -6.97 3.74 -11.19
CA ARG A 146 -6.64 3.63 -12.61
C ARG A 146 -5.28 4.24 -12.93
N ASN A 147 -5.04 5.46 -12.47
CA ASN A 147 -3.77 6.15 -12.73
C ASN A 147 -2.58 5.43 -12.07
N GLY A 148 -2.76 4.87 -10.88
CA GLY A 148 -1.76 4.03 -10.22
C GLY A 148 -1.47 2.76 -11.01
N TYR A 149 -2.50 2.08 -11.48
CA TYR A 149 -2.38 0.89 -12.34
C TYR A 149 -1.62 1.21 -13.64
N ASP A 150 -2.01 2.25 -14.36
CA ASP A 150 -1.37 2.67 -15.61
C ASP A 150 0.12 3.01 -15.38
N TYR A 151 0.43 3.66 -14.25
CA TYR A 151 1.79 3.98 -13.85
C TYR A 151 2.65 2.72 -13.65
N VAL A 152 2.14 1.73 -12.91
CA VAL A 152 2.88 0.50 -12.64
C VAL A 152 3.10 -0.28 -13.93
N LEU A 153 2.09 -0.39 -14.79
CA LEU A 153 2.24 -1.07 -16.08
C LEU A 153 3.24 -0.37 -17.01
N ALA A 154 3.30 0.96 -16.98
CA ALA A 154 4.23 1.70 -17.83
C ALA A 154 5.70 1.59 -17.34
N LYS A 155 5.93 1.44 -16.02
CA LYS A 155 7.26 1.59 -15.44
C LYS A 155 7.85 0.31 -14.83
N TYR A 156 7.01 -0.60 -14.34
CA TYR A 156 7.45 -1.73 -13.51
C TYR A 156 7.14 -3.09 -14.14
N THR A 157 7.14 -3.20 -15.47
CA THR A 157 7.03 -4.49 -16.17
C THR A 157 8.42 -5.08 -16.49
N TRP A 158 8.47 -6.38 -16.67
CA TRP A 158 9.69 -7.05 -17.13
C TRP A 158 10.18 -6.51 -18.48
N ASP A 159 9.26 -6.19 -19.39
CA ASP A 159 9.60 -5.63 -20.69
C ASP A 159 10.30 -4.27 -20.57
N THR A 160 9.83 -3.41 -19.65
CA THR A 160 10.46 -2.12 -19.38
C THR A 160 11.88 -2.31 -18.84
N TYR A 161 12.05 -3.16 -17.83
CA TYR A 161 13.38 -3.42 -17.24
C TYR A 161 14.35 -4.08 -18.21
N THR A 162 13.90 -5.03 -19.03
CA THR A 162 14.75 -5.67 -20.04
C THR A 162 15.17 -4.69 -21.12
N ALA A 163 14.28 -3.82 -21.60
CA ALA A 163 14.61 -2.78 -22.56
C ALA A 163 15.64 -1.76 -22.01
N GLU A 164 15.49 -1.34 -20.75
CA GLU A 164 16.47 -0.47 -20.09
C GLU A 164 17.84 -1.16 -19.94
N LEU A 165 17.85 -2.43 -19.54
CA LEU A 165 19.09 -3.21 -19.44
C LEU A 165 19.80 -3.34 -20.78
N GLU A 166 19.07 -3.63 -21.86
CA GLU A 166 19.61 -3.69 -23.22
C GLU A 166 20.22 -2.36 -23.64
N GLN A 167 19.58 -1.23 -23.36
CA GLN A 167 20.12 0.09 -23.64
C GLN A 167 21.44 0.34 -22.91
N ILE A 168 21.51 -0.01 -21.61
CA ILE A 168 22.74 0.12 -20.83
C ILE A 168 23.86 -0.74 -21.42
N LEU A 169 23.59 -2.01 -21.72
CA LEU A 169 24.58 -2.93 -22.30
C LEU A 169 25.10 -2.44 -23.67
N ASN A 170 24.21 -1.93 -24.51
CA ASN A 170 24.59 -1.37 -25.81
C ASN A 170 25.44 -0.09 -25.67
N SER A 171 25.13 0.75 -24.68
CA SER A 171 25.89 1.97 -24.40
C SER A 171 27.33 1.69 -23.94
N VAL A 172 27.57 0.58 -23.26
CA VAL A 172 28.91 0.13 -22.83
C VAL A 172 29.68 -0.51 -23.98
N ARG A 173 29.02 -1.25 -24.87
CA ARG A 173 29.66 -1.88 -26.05
C ARG A 173 30.22 -0.88 -27.06
N ILE A 174 29.64 0.32 -27.16
CA ILE A 174 30.06 1.35 -28.12
C ILE A 174 31.32 2.10 -27.64
N LYS A 175 31.70 1.95 -26.36
CA LYS A 175 32.86 2.64 -25.76
C LYS A 175 34.17 1.84 -25.80
N ASN A 176 34.17 0.62 -26.36
CA ASN A 176 35.35 -0.21 -26.61
C ASN A 176 35.61 -0.33 -28.12
#